data_c19f5d08452013f03959c9ac7a5db56b
#
_entry.id   c19f5d08452013f03959c9ac7a5db56b
#
_cell.length_a   1.000
_cell.length_b   1.000
_cell.length_c   1.000
_cell.angle_alpha   90.00
_cell.angle_beta   90.00
_cell.angle_gamma   90.00
#
_symmetry.space_group_name_H-M   'P 1'
#
loop_
_entity.id
_entity.type
_entity.pdbx_description
1 polymer ?
#
loop_
_entity_poly.entity_id
_entity_poly.type
_entity_poly.pdbx_seq_one_letter_code
_entity_poly.pdbx_strand_id
1 'polypeptide(L)'
;MRQGAAGSNLRGCLSRFARARDGVSAIEFALILPFMLTLYLGGSELGDGMAVQFKVTLAARTVADLVSQCGNDNLDGQYCDTANDLPIDTTSMNQILGAAATVMSPYSANNMVATVSELKFTGGSTTATVVWSASNSGNSRATGSSYALPTAYQSLPQQSGNAPYYVILGEVTYPYTPAVGYVLTGTINIYQDTIFFPRNSSCVQYYYNNADIPPSC
;
A
#
# COMPACT_ATOMS: atom_id res chain seq x y z
N MET A 1 34.29 -14.03 75.05
CA MET A 1 32.92 -13.58 74.78
C MET A 1 32.96 -12.26 74.06
N ARG A 2 32.79 -12.27 72.74
CA ARG A 2 32.64 -11.06 71.88
C ARG A 2 31.49 -11.30 70.92
N GLN A 3 30.29 -10.92 71.32
CA GLN A 3 29.14 -10.81 70.45
C GLN A 3 28.58 -9.39 70.66
N GLY A 4 28.55 -8.58 69.64
CA GLY A 4 27.93 -7.26 69.75
C GLY A 4 28.29 -6.20 68.72
N ALA A 5 28.84 -6.55 67.51
CA ALA A 5 29.28 -5.53 66.59
C ALA A 5 28.54 -5.52 65.22
N ALA A 6 27.62 -6.48 64.95
CA ALA A 6 26.98 -6.57 63.64
C ALA A 6 25.70 -5.73 63.47
N GLY A 7 25.01 -5.37 64.53
CA GLY A 7 23.74 -4.64 64.51
C GLY A 7 23.81 -3.13 64.34
N SER A 8 24.95 -2.52 64.66
CA SER A 8 25.14 -1.06 64.60
C SER A 8 25.38 -0.55 63.16
N ASN A 9 25.99 -1.37 62.32
CA ASN A 9 26.32 -0.99 60.93
C ASN A 9 25.12 -0.97 60.01
N LEU A 10 24.14 -1.86 60.21
CA LEU A 10 22.89 -1.91 59.39
C LEU A 10 21.99 -0.70 59.66
N ARG A 11 21.86 -0.28 60.94
CA ARG A 11 21.08 0.92 61.31
C ARG A 11 21.70 2.21 60.76
N GLY A 12 23.02 2.31 60.72
CA GLY A 12 23.73 3.42 60.09
C GLY A 12 23.63 3.49 58.61
N CYS A 13 23.62 2.35 57.96
CA CYS A 13 23.43 2.27 56.52
C CYS A 13 21.99 2.64 56.11
N LEU A 14 20.98 2.13 56.81
CA LEU A 14 19.57 2.46 56.60
C LEU A 14 19.26 3.95 56.87
N SER A 15 19.85 4.57 57.90
CA SER A 15 19.65 5.99 58.17
C SER A 15 20.34 6.91 57.17
N ARG A 16 21.47 6.49 56.58
CA ARG A 16 22.12 7.18 55.46
C ARG A 16 21.28 7.06 54.17
N PHE A 17 20.73 5.89 53.90
CA PHE A 17 19.86 5.65 52.77
C PHE A 17 18.56 6.49 52.84
N ALA A 18 17.93 6.55 54.02
CA ALA A 18 16.73 7.37 54.26
C ALA A 18 16.98 8.88 54.18
N ARG A 19 18.24 9.34 54.29
CA ARG A 19 18.63 10.75 54.24
C ARG A 19 19.27 11.17 52.93
N ALA A 20 19.54 10.22 52.04
CA ALA A 20 20.09 10.48 50.71
C ALA A 20 19.01 11.13 49.83
N ARG A 21 19.17 12.42 49.54
CA ARG A 21 18.31 13.16 48.59
C ARG A 21 18.60 12.82 47.12
N ASP A 22 19.70 12.14 46.88
CA ASP A 22 20.12 11.73 45.52
C ASP A 22 19.19 10.68 44.91
N GLY A 23 18.32 10.01 45.69
CA GLY A 23 17.30 9.09 45.22
C GLY A 23 16.04 9.76 44.66
N VAL A 24 15.80 11.04 44.90
CA VAL A 24 14.60 11.75 44.45
C VAL A 24 14.56 11.82 42.91
N SER A 25 15.65 12.20 42.29
CA SER A 25 15.77 12.25 40.84
C SER A 25 15.56 10.88 40.15
N ALA A 26 15.99 9.79 40.81
CA ALA A 26 15.77 8.45 40.30
C ALA A 26 14.28 8.06 40.35
N ILE A 27 13.54 8.48 41.37
CA ILE A 27 12.10 8.24 41.47
C ILE A 27 11.34 9.09 40.45
N GLU A 28 11.70 10.36 40.30
CA GLU A 28 11.13 11.25 39.25
C GLU A 28 11.33 10.67 37.86
N PHE A 29 12.56 10.22 37.56
CA PHE A 29 12.85 9.57 36.27
C PHE A 29 12.05 8.28 36.08
N ALA A 30 11.95 7.43 37.15
CA ALA A 30 11.19 6.19 37.08
C ALA A 30 9.69 6.40 36.83
N LEU A 31 9.12 7.53 37.28
CA LEU A 31 7.72 7.89 37.03
C LEU A 31 7.50 8.39 35.57
N ILE A 32 8.48 9.10 35.02
CA ILE A 32 8.38 9.66 33.66
C ILE A 32 8.72 8.60 32.59
N LEU A 33 9.63 7.65 32.94
CA LEU A 33 10.13 6.63 32.01
C LEU A 33 9.03 5.86 31.27
N PRO A 34 7.97 5.32 31.89
CA PRO A 34 6.94 4.57 31.20
C PRO A 34 6.20 5.44 30.18
N PHE A 35 5.96 6.72 30.48
CA PHE A 35 5.36 7.66 29.50
C PHE A 35 6.29 7.92 28.32
N MET A 36 7.57 8.14 28.58
CA MET A 36 8.57 8.36 27.52
C MET A 36 8.69 7.13 26.64
N LEU A 37 8.74 5.93 27.21
CA LEU A 37 8.78 4.69 26.45
C LEU A 37 7.51 4.48 25.60
N THR A 38 6.35 4.73 26.17
CA THR A 38 5.08 4.61 25.43
C THR A 38 5.02 5.58 24.26
N LEU A 39 5.42 6.84 24.47
CA LEU A 39 5.47 7.84 23.40
C LEU A 39 6.51 7.49 22.34
N TYR A 40 7.68 7.01 22.75
CA TYR A 40 8.75 6.62 21.82
C TYR A 40 8.32 5.43 20.96
N LEU A 41 7.84 4.35 21.57
CA LEU A 41 7.40 3.15 20.87
C LEU A 41 6.17 3.43 20.00
N GLY A 42 5.17 4.15 20.52
CA GLY A 42 4.00 4.53 19.74
C GLY A 42 4.34 5.45 18.57
N GLY A 43 5.25 6.40 18.77
CA GLY A 43 5.74 7.29 17.71
C GLY A 43 6.51 6.55 16.62
N SER A 44 7.36 5.58 16.97
CA SER A 44 8.08 4.76 15.99
C SER A 44 7.13 3.89 15.17
N GLU A 45 6.14 3.25 15.80
CA GLU A 45 5.13 2.44 15.09
C GLU A 45 4.29 3.28 14.13
N LEU A 46 3.88 4.48 14.55
CA LEU A 46 3.16 5.40 13.66
C LEU A 46 4.00 5.82 12.46
N GLY A 47 5.29 6.10 12.69
CA GLY A 47 6.24 6.43 11.62
C GLY A 47 6.39 5.31 10.61
N ASP A 48 6.55 4.08 11.07
CA ASP A 48 6.66 2.89 10.21
C ASP A 48 5.35 2.64 9.44
N GLY A 49 4.19 2.77 10.09
CA GLY A 49 2.90 2.65 9.44
C GLY A 49 2.69 3.67 8.30
N MET A 50 3.08 4.94 8.54
CA MET A 50 3.04 5.99 7.50
C MET A 50 4.01 5.70 6.35
N ALA A 51 5.22 5.21 6.64
CA ALA A 51 6.19 4.85 5.61
C ALA A 51 5.67 3.70 4.73
N VAL A 52 5.05 2.68 5.33
CA VAL A 52 4.42 1.58 4.58
C VAL A 52 3.26 2.11 3.73
N GLN A 53 2.37 2.94 4.29
CA GLN A 53 1.25 3.53 3.55
C GLN A 53 1.74 4.31 2.33
N PHE A 54 2.81 5.10 2.47
CA PHE A 54 3.42 5.82 1.35
C PHE A 54 3.93 4.85 0.27
N LYS A 55 4.58 3.75 0.67
CA LYS A 55 5.07 2.72 -0.26
C LYS A 55 3.93 2.01 -0.99
N VAL A 56 2.84 1.68 -0.31
CA VAL A 56 1.64 1.07 -0.91
C VAL A 56 1.01 2.02 -1.93
N THR A 57 0.91 3.32 -1.60
CA THR A 57 0.42 4.34 -2.55
C THR A 57 1.32 4.42 -3.79
N LEU A 58 2.64 4.41 -3.58
CA LEU A 58 3.59 4.46 -4.70
C LEU A 58 3.52 3.20 -5.56
N ALA A 59 3.36 2.01 -4.96
CA ALA A 59 3.18 0.76 -5.67
C ALA A 59 1.91 0.75 -6.55
N ALA A 60 0.76 1.20 -6.00
CA ALA A 60 -0.49 1.32 -6.75
C ALA A 60 -0.34 2.27 -7.96
N ARG A 61 0.32 3.42 -7.73
CA ARG A 61 0.62 4.38 -8.81
C ARG A 61 1.55 3.81 -9.87
N THR A 62 2.59 3.08 -9.47
CA THR A 62 3.56 2.50 -10.40
C THR A 62 2.88 1.50 -11.34
N VAL A 63 2.03 0.61 -10.82
CA VAL A 63 1.32 -0.37 -11.64
C VAL A 63 0.37 0.32 -12.61
N ALA A 64 -0.45 1.25 -12.13
CA ALA A 64 -1.39 1.98 -12.99
C ALA A 64 -0.67 2.84 -14.03
N ASP A 65 0.46 3.46 -13.66
CA ASP A 65 1.27 4.28 -14.56
C ASP A 65 1.89 3.44 -15.68
N LEU A 66 2.52 2.31 -15.35
CA LEU A 66 3.11 1.41 -16.32
C LEU A 66 2.08 0.91 -17.34
N VAL A 67 0.91 0.47 -16.86
CA VAL A 67 -0.17 0.03 -17.75
C VAL A 67 -0.72 1.18 -18.59
N SER A 68 -0.84 2.39 -18.03
CA SER A 68 -1.34 3.55 -18.76
C SER A 68 -0.44 4.01 -19.92
N GLN A 69 0.82 3.60 -19.89
CA GLN A 69 1.80 3.89 -20.95
C GLN A 69 1.70 2.90 -22.12
N CYS A 70 1.00 1.79 -21.94
CA CYS A 70 0.83 0.79 -22.99
C CYS A 70 -0.11 1.30 -24.08
N GLY A 71 0.29 1.11 -25.31
CA GLY A 71 -0.50 1.46 -26.49
C GLY A 71 -1.38 0.31 -26.95
N ASN A 72 -2.17 0.60 -27.97
CA ASN A 72 -3.18 -0.30 -28.50
C ASN A 72 -2.92 -0.72 -29.94
N ASP A 73 -2.07 0.00 -30.65
CA ASP A 73 -1.88 -0.17 -32.07
C ASP A 73 -0.41 0.00 -32.52
N ASN A 74 -0.16 -0.59 -33.68
CA ASN A 74 1.13 -0.76 -34.33
C ASN A 74 1.81 0.55 -34.78
N LEU A 75 1.24 1.74 -34.47
CA LEU A 75 1.67 2.97 -35.12
C LEU A 75 2.73 3.74 -34.35
N ASP A 76 2.82 3.57 -33.02
CA ASP A 76 3.70 4.42 -32.19
C ASP A 76 4.85 3.69 -31.47
N GLY A 77 5.04 2.39 -31.69
CA GLY A 77 6.18 1.64 -31.14
C GLY A 77 6.23 1.55 -29.62
N GLN A 78 5.11 1.85 -28.94
CA GLN A 78 5.00 1.86 -27.50
C GLN A 78 4.25 0.62 -27.00
N TYR A 79 4.78 -0.55 -27.33
CA TYR A 79 4.23 -1.82 -26.89
C TYR A 79 4.70 -2.15 -25.47
N CYS A 80 3.82 -2.74 -24.67
CA CYS A 80 4.22 -3.37 -23.43
C CYS A 80 4.79 -4.79 -23.62
N ASP A 81 4.50 -5.42 -24.75
CA ASP A 81 5.20 -6.61 -25.23
C ASP A 81 6.07 -6.26 -26.43
N THR A 82 7.37 -6.01 -26.19
CA THR A 82 8.35 -5.67 -27.23
C THR A 82 8.75 -6.85 -28.11
N ALA A 83 8.32 -8.08 -27.78
CA ALA A 83 8.72 -9.28 -28.50
C ALA A 83 7.81 -9.62 -29.69
N ASN A 84 6.52 -9.24 -29.62
CA ASN A 84 5.52 -9.70 -30.57
C ASN A 84 4.60 -8.60 -31.14
N ASP A 85 4.87 -7.33 -30.87
CA ASP A 85 4.01 -6.20 -31.31
C ASP A 85 2.53 -6.38 -30.91
N LEU A 86 2.27 -6.95 -29.72
CA LEU A 86 0.95 -7.29 -29.22
C LEU A 86 0.55 -6.41 -28.02
N PRO A 87 -0.74 -6.34 -27.72
CA PRO A 87 -1.23 -5.81 -26.43
C PRO A 87 -0.51 -6.43 -25.23
N ILE A 88 -0.73 -5.91 -24.04
CA ILE A 88 -0.13 -6.49 -22.82
C ILE A 88 -0.49 -7.98 -22.74
N ASP A 89 0.52 -8.84 -22.80
CA ASP A 89 0.34 -10.27 -22.58
C ASP A 89 0.41 -10.61 -21.08
N THR A 90 0.11 -11.86 -20.74
CA THR A 90 0.16 -12.34 -19.34
C THR A 90 1.56 -12.20 -18.73
N THR A 91 2.61 -12.37 -19.54
CA THR A 91 4.00 -12.29 -19.06
C THR A 91 4.36 -10.86 -18.71
N SER A 92 4.10 -9.93 -19.60
CA SER A 92 4.31 -8.48 -19.39
C SER A 92 3.47 -7.96 -18.24
N MET A 93 2.22 -8.40 -18.11
CA MET A 93 1.36 -8.06 -16.99
C MET A 93 1.95 -8.53 -15.66
N ASN A 94 2.47 -9.75 -15.59
CA ASN A 94 3.12 -10.26 -14.39
C ASN A 94 4.40 -9.47 -14.03
N GLN A 95 5.15 -8.99 -15.02
CA GLN A 95 6.31 -8.11 -14.80
C GLN A 95 5.87 -6.75 -14.26
N ILE A 96 4.82 -6.17 -14.81
CA ILE A 96 4.25 -4.90 -14.33
C ILE A 96 3.76 -5.04 -12.88
N LEU A 97 3.01 -6.09 -12.57
CA LEU A 97 2.55 -6.37 -11.20
C LEU A 97 3.73 -6.65 -10.25
N GLY A 98 4.80 -7.29 -10.76
CA GLY A 98 6.04 -7.51 -10.03
C GLY A 98 6.81 -6.23 -9.70
N ALA A 99 6.66 -5.17 -10.51
CA ALA A 99 7.26 -3.86 -10.23
C ALA A 99 6.73 -3.26 -8.93
N ALA A 100 5.45 -3.49 -8.59
CA ALA A 100 4.89 -3.07 -7.31
C ALA A 100 5.64 -3.68 -6.11
N ALA A 101 6.06 -4.95 -6.22
CA ALA A 101 6.83 -5.62 -5.18
C ALA A 101 8.21 -4.96 -4.98
N THR A 102 8.86 -4.53 -6.07
CA THR A 102 10.15 -3.83 -6.03
C THR A 102 10.05 -2.49 -5.30
N VAL A 103 8.96 -1.75 -5.54
CA VAL A 103 8.70 -0.45 -4.89
C VAL A 103 8.52 -0.59 -3.38
N MET A 104 8.01 -1.73 -2.90
CA MET A 104 7.81 -1.99 -1.47
C MET A 104 9.10 -2.11 -0.68
N SER A 105 10.26 -2.33 -1.30
CA SER A 105 11.54 -2.42 -0.58
C SER A 105 11.73 -1.22 0.38
N PRO A 106 12.17 -1.43 1.65
CA PRO A 106 12.71 -2.67 2.25
C PRO A 106 11.65 -3.64 2.85
N TYR A 107 10.37 -3.34 2.72
CA TYR A 107 9.30 -4.19 3.26
C TYR A 107 9.09 -5.43 2.39
N SER A 108 8.75 -6.57 3.03
CA SER A 108 8.47 -7.81 2.31
C SER A 108 7.16 -7.71 1.53
N ALA A 109 7.19 -7.98 0.24
CA ALA A 109 6.02 -7.96 -0.63
C ALA A 109 5.28 -9.32 -0.73
N ASN A 110 5.67 -10.35 0.05
CA ASN A 110 5.18 -11.72 -0.11
C ASN A 110 3.64 -11.86 0.00
N ASN A 111 3.01 -11.01 0.81
CA ASN A 111 1.55 -11.05 1.02
C ASN A 111 0.85 -9.82 0.42
N MET A 112 1.55 -9.05 -0.39
CA MET A 112 0.97 -7.92 -1.08
C MET A 112 0.10 -8.39 -2.24
N VAL A 113 -1.09 -7.86 -2.34
CA VAL A 113 -1.99 -8.05 -3.48
C VAL A 113 -1.97 -6.78 -4.32
N ALA A 114 -1.46 -6.89 -5.53
CA ALA A 114 -1.54 -5.84 -6.55
C ALA A 114 -2.54 -6.27 -7.62
N THR A 115 -3.46 -5.38 -7.96
CA THR A 115 -4.48 -5.59 -8.98
C THR A 115 -4.50 -4.37 -9.91
N VAL A 116 -4.62 -4.62 -11.20
CA VAL A 116 -4.84 -3.58 -12.19
C VAL A 116 -6.08 -3.92 -13.00
N SER A 117 -6.89 -2.92 -13.30
CA SER A 117 -8.13 -3.09 -14.02
C SER A 117 -8.33 -1.94 -15.00
N GLU A 118 -8.86 -2.22 -16.18
CA GLU A 118 -9.41 -1.18 -17.04
C GLU A 118 -10.89 -0.99 -16.73
N LEU A 119 -11.27 0.24 -16.57
CA LEU A 119 -12.64 0.66 -16.30
C LEU A 119 -13.18 1.48 -17.47
N LYS A 120 -14.44 1.25 -17.82
CA LYS A 120 -15.19 1.95 -18.88
C LYS A 120 -16.39 2.66 -18.27
N PHE A 121 -16.59 3.94 -18.63
CA PHE A 121 -17.76 4.72 -18.21
C PHE A 121 -18.09 5.83 -19.19
N THR A 122 -19.30 6.36 -19.13
CA THR A 122 -19.71 7.57 -19.87
C THR A 122 -19.69 8.78 -18.97
N GLY A 123 -19.49 9.97 -19.54
CA GLY A 123 -19.50 11.22 -18.75
C GLY A 123 -20.81 11.37 -17.95
N GLY A 124 -20.70 11.84 -16.73
CA GLY A 124 -21.83 11.99 -15.80
C GLY A 124 -22.24 10.69 -15.08
N SER A 125 -21.57 9.54 -15.34
CA SER A 125 -21.87 8.28 -14.66
C SER A 125 -21.26 8.27 -13.26
N THR A 126 -21.98 7.70 -12.29
CA THR A 126 -21.50 7.47 -10.92
C THR A 126 -20.71 6.17 -10.77
N THR A 127 -20.81 5.29 -11.76
CA THR A 127 -20.16 3.97 -11.79
C THR A 127 -19.47 3.72 -13.11
N ALA A 128 -18.41 2.94 -13.06
CA ALA A 128 -17.71 2.38 -14.23
C ALA A 128 -17.90 0.87 -14.26
N THR A 129 -17.74 0.29 -15.44
CA THR A 129 -17.76 -1.16 -15.65
C THR A 129 -16.34 -1.65 -15.85
N VAL A 130 -15.97 -2.73 -15.17
CA VAL A 130 -14.67 -3.39 -15.36
C VAL A 130 -14.64 -4.06 -16.73
N VAL A 131 -13.67 -3.68 -17.54
CA VAL A 131 -13.43 -4.23 -18.87
C VAL A 131 -12.59 -5.49 -18.76
N TRP A 132 -11.44 -5.38 -18.16
CA TRP A 132 -10.57 -6.48 -17.78
C TRP A 132 -9.88 -6.18 -16.44
N SER A 133 -9.35 -7.20 -15.82
CA SER A 133 -8.60 -7.09 -14.57
C SER A 133 -7.56 -8.19 -14.46
N ALA A 134 -6.38 -7.84 -13.93
CA ALA A 134 -5.30 -8.76 -13.63
C ALA A 134 -4.79 -8.54 -12.20
N SER A 135 -4.37 -9.62 -11.54
CA SER A 135 -3.85 -9.58 -10.17
C SER A 135 -2.73 -10.58 -9.98
N ASN A 136 -1.73 -10.24 -9.16
CA ASN A 136 -0.65 -11.14 -8.78
C ASN A 136 -1.09 -12.29 -7.86
N SER A 137 -2.28 -12.21 -7.25
CA SER A 137 -2.83 -13.20 -6.33
C SER A 137 -3.97 -14.05 -6.91
N GLY A 138 -4.33 -13.82 -8.18
CA GLY A 138 -5.48 -14.47 -8.82
C GLY A 138 -6.85 -13.90 -8.42
N ASN A 139 -6.91 -12.93 -7.51
CA ASN A 139 -8.14 -12.26 -7.07
C ASN A 139 -8.39 -10.97 -7.87
N SER A 140 -8.50 -11.09 -9.19
CA SER A 140 -8.86 -9.98 -10.07
C SER A 140 -10.34 -9.63 -9.97
N ARG A 141 -10.71 -8.41 -10.36
CA ARG A 141 -12.12 -8.01 -10.46
C ARG A 141 -12.80 -8.78 -11.60
N ALA A 142 -14.05 -9.16 -11.39
CA ALA A 142 -14.81 -9.82 -12.46
C ALA A 142 -15.10 -8.84 -13.60
N THR A 143 -14.87 -9.27 -14.85
CA THR A 143 -15.25 -8.52 -16.04
C THR A 143 -16.75 -8.23 -16.04
N GLY A 144 -17.15 -7.00 -16.37
CA GLY A 144 -18.53 -6.55 -16.29
C GLY A 144 -19.01 -6.10 -14.91
N SER A 145 -18.20 -6.30 -13.85
CA SER A 145 -18.56 -5.81 -12.52
C SER A 145 -18.51 -4.28 -12.45
N SER A 146 -19.28 -3.71 -11.51
CA SER A 146 -19.38 -2.27 -11.32
C SER A 146 -18.36 -1.76 -10.32
N TYR A 147 -17.76 -0.60 -10.61
CA TYR A 147 -16.87 0.15 -9.73
C TYR A 147 -17.44 1.54 -9.47
N ALA A 148 -17.52 1.97 -8.20
CA ALA A 148 -17.97 3.32 -7.86
C ALA A 148 -16.89 4.34 -8.22
N LEU A 149 -17.21 5.27 -9.11
CA LEU A 149 -16.27 6.31 -9.53
C LEU A 149 -16.10 7.39 -8.46
N PRO A 150 -14.86 7.86 -8.22
CA PRO A 150 -14.64 9.07 -7.46
C PRO A 150 -15.34 10.28 -8.09
N THR A 151 -15.78 11.24 -7.27
CA THR A 151 -16.55 12.42 -7.72
C THR A 151 -15.87 13.23 -8.82
N ALA A 152 -14.53 13.25 -8.82
CA ALA A 152 -13.76 13.93 -9.87
C ALA A 152 -14.02 13.36 -11.27
N TYR A 153 -14.27 12.06 -11.39
CA TYR A 153 -14.56 11.40 -12.68
C TYR A 153 -16.04 11.48 -13.06
N GLN A 154 -16.92 11.56 -12.06
CA GLN A 154 -18.37 11.71 -12.28
C GLN A 154 -18.74 13.07 -12.92
N SER A 155 -17.91 14.10 -12.70
CA SER A 155 -18.12 15.45 -13.24
C SER A 155 -17.59 15.64 -14.68
N LEU A 156 -17.01 14.60 -15.28
CA LEU A 156 -16.53 14.68 -16.65
C LEU A 156 -17.70 14.88 -17.65
N PRO A 157 -17.52 15.74 -18.66
CA PRO A 157 -18.55 15.98 -19.65
C PRO A 157 -18.80 14.73 -20.50
N GLN A 158 -19.98 14.60 -21.06
CA GLN A 158 -20.23 13.56 -22.05
C GLN A 158 -19.43 13.82 -23.33
N GLN A 159 -18.78 12.78 -23.82
CA GLN A 159 -18.07 12.85 -25.11
C GLN A 159 -19.06 12.87 -26.29
N SER A 160 -18.60 13.40 -27.41
CA SER A 160 -19.39 13.41 -28.66
C SER A 160 -19.81 12.00 -29.04
N GLY A 161 -21.09 11.84 -29.42
CA GLY A 161 -21.63 10.51 -29.74
C GLY A 161 -21.77 9.56 -28.54
N ASN A 162 -21.70 10.09 -27.31
CA ASN A 162 -21.74 9.30 -26.07
C ASN A 162 -20.59 8.26 -25.96
N ALA A 163 -19.44 8.59 -26.55
CA ALA A 163 -18.27 7.74 -26.49
C ALA A 163 -17.83 7.53 -25.03
N PRO A 164 -17.39 6.33 -24.66
CA PRO A 164 -16.96 6.05 -23.30
C PRO A 164 -15.57 6.61 -23.01
N TYR A 165 -15.33 6.86 -21.72
CA TYR A 165 -14.00 7.01 -21.17
C TYR A 165 -13.46 5.66 -20.74
N TYR A 166 -12.17 5.46 -20.93
CA TYR A 166 -11.42 4.35 -20.37
C TYR A 166 -10.37 4.87 -19.39
N VAL A 167 -10.22 4.20 -18.28
CA VAL A 167 -9.22 4.54 -17.27
C VAL A 167 -8.62 3.28 -16.65
N ILE A 168 -7.38 3.37 -16.24
CA ILE A 168 -6.66 2.28 -15.56
C ILE A 168 -6.74 2.50 -14.07
N LEU A 169 -7.30 1.54 -13.36
CA LEU A 169 -7.36 1.47 -11.90
C LEU A 169 -6.24 0.55 -11.40
N GLY A 170 -5.31 1.09 -10.65
CA GLY A 170 -4.31 0.32 -9.91
C GLY A 170 -4.67 0.25 -8.44
N GLU A 171 -4.71 -0.94 -7.89
CA GLU A 171 -5.07 -1.22 -6.50
C GLU A 171 -3.98 -2.04 -5.85
N VAL A 172 -3.59 -1.67 -4.62
CA VAL A 172 -2.66 -2.47 -3.82
C VAL A 172 -3.19 -2.60 -2.41
N THR A 173 -3.21 -3.84 -1.93
CA THR A 173 -3.51 -4.17 -0.54
C THR A 173 -2.28 -4.79 0.10
N TYR A 174 -1.88 -4.26 1.23
CA TYR A 174 -0.72 -4.72 1.98
C TYR A 174 -1.09 -5.03 3.43
N PRO A 175 -0.88 -6.27 3.93
CA PRO A 175 -1.10 -6.62 5.32
C PRO A 175 0.08 -6.13 6.17
N TYR A 176 -0.07 -4.96 6.79
CA TYR A 176 0.92 -4.40 7.69
C TYR A 176 0.76 -5.00 9.10
N THR A 177 1.86 -5.47 9.67
CA THR A 177 1.91 -5.99 11.03
C THR A 177 2.85 -5.12 11.86
N PRO A 178 2.32 -4.30 12.79
CA PRO A 178 3.13 -3.48 13.69
C PRO A 178 4.06 -4.33 14.53
N ALA A 179 5.30 -3.88 14.79
CA ALA A 179 6.29 -4.65 15.54
C ALA A 179 5.94 -4.74 17.04
N VAL A 180 5.47 -3.64 17.62
CA VAL A 180 5.11 -3.54 19.04
C VAL A 180 3.60 -3.64 19.26
N GLY A 181 2.81 -3.03 18.38
CA GLY A 181 1.36 -2.96 18.46
C GLY A 181 0.63 -4.24 18.08
N TYR A 182 1.30 -5.26 17.54
CA TYR A 182 0.69 -6.50 17.02
C TYR A 182 -0.27 -7.17 18.02
N VAL A 183 0.11 -7.22 19.30
CA VAL A 183 -0.72 -7.85 20.35
C VAL A 183 -2.03 -7.09 20.58
N LEU A 184 -2.05 -5.79 20.31
CA LEU A 184 -3.21 -4.91 20.53
C LEU A 184 -4.08 -4.74 19.29
N THR A 185 -3.47 -4.64 18.11
CA THR A 185 -4.16 -4.29 16.86
C THR A 185 -4.23 -5.43 15.85
N GLY A 186 -3.34 -6.42 15.95
CA GLY A 186 -3.18 -7.45 14.93
C GLY A 186 -2.64 -6.90 13.62
N THR A 187 -2.95 -7.60 12.51
CA THR A 187 -2.58 -7.18 11.16
C THR A 187 -3.57 -6.13 10.63
N ILE A 188 -3.05 -5.03 10.10
CA ILE A 188 -3.82 -3.93 9.51
C ILE A 188 -3.67 -4.01 7.99
N ASN A 189 -4.78 -4.16 7.26
CA ASN A 189 -4.74 -4.13 5.80
C ASN A 189 -4.72 -2.68 5.31
N ILE A 190 -3.59 -2.27 4.75
CA ILE A 190 -3.44 -0.97 4.10
C ILE A 190 -3.85 -1.15 2.63
N TYR A 191 -4.93 -0.48 2.24
CA TYR A 191 -5.43 -0.45 0.88
C TYR A 191 -5.20 0.93 0.27
N GLN A 192 -4.70 0.95 -0.97
CA GLN A 192 -4.56 2.16 -1.78
C GLN A 192 -4.97 1.88 -3.20
N ASP A 193 -5.65 2.83 -3.80
CA ASP A 193 -6.03 2.81 -5.20
C ASP A 193 -5.64 4.11 -5.91
N THR A 194 -5.53 4.02 -7.23
CA THR A 194 -5.25 5.17 -8.09
C THR A 194 -5.82 4.93 -9.47
N ILE A 195 -6.23 6.01 -10.13
CA ILE A 195 -6.82 5.97 -11.47
C ILE A 195 -6.00 6.86 -12.39
N PHE A 196 -5.61 6.32 -13.56
CA PHE A 196 -4.95 7.04 -14.63
C PHE A 196 -5.72 6.90 -15.94
N PHE A 197 -5.68 7.93 -16.77
CA PHE A 197 -6.06 7.79 -18.16
C PHE A 197 -4.95 7.12 -18.96
N PRO A 198 -5.28 6.25 -19.94
CA PRO A 198 -4.30 5.78 -20.91
C PRO A 198 -3.62 6.97 -21.59
N ARG A 199 -2.30 6.88 -21.84
CA ARG A 199 -1.52 8.00 -22.38
C ARG A 199 -1.30 7.92 -23.88
N ASN A 200 -1.16 6.71 -24.40
CA ASN A 200 -0.77 6.45 -25.79
C ASN A 200 -1.92 5.91 -26.63
N SER A 201 -3.08 5.66 -26.03
CA SER A 201 -4.26 5.11 -26.71
C SER A 201 -5.53 5.56 -26.02
N SER A 202 -6.69 5.32 -26.65
CA SER A 202 -7.99 5.58 -26.04
C SER A 202 -8.34 4.55 -24.95
N CYS A 203 -7.83 3.32 -25.04
CA CYS A 203 -7.93 2.26 -24.05
C CYS A 203 -6.72 1.33 -24.13
N VAL A 204 -6.54 0.43 -23.17
CA VAL A 204 -5.43 -0.52 -23.11
C VAL A 204 -5.95 -1.93 -23.27
N GLN A 205 -5.45 -2.65 -24.26
CA GLN A 205 -5.82 -4.05 -24.48
C GLN A 205 -4.97 -4.98 -23.63
N TYR A 206 -5.62 -6.00 -23.06
CA TYR A 206 -4.98 -7.07 -22.33
C TYR A 206 -5.27 -8.43 -22.96
N TYR A 207 -4.20 -9.17 -23.28
CA TYR A 207 -4.27 -10.47 -23.94
C TYR A 207 -4.07 -11.59 -22.90
N TYR A 208 -5.17 -12.19 -22.46
CA TYR A 208 -5.14 -13.25 -21.48
C TYR A 208 -5.28 -14.62 -22.14
N ASN A 209 -4.30 -15.52 -21.96
CA ASN A 209 -4.31 -16.89 -22.49
C ASN A 209 -4.59 -16.99 -24.00
N ASN A 210 -3.97 -16.13 -24.81
CA ASN A 210 -4.15 -16.06 -26.25
C ASN A 210 -5.60 -15.80 -26.69
N ALA A 211 -6.41 -15.20 -25.84
CA ALA A 211 -7.73 -14.71 -26.19
C ALA A 211 -7.80 -13.20 -25.99
N ASP A 212 -8.22 -12.47 -27.02
CA ASP A 212 -8.56 -11.07 -26.89
C ASP A 212 -9.66 -10.91 -25.84
N ILE A 213 -9.36 -10.15 -24.77
CA ILE A 213 -10.43 -9.68 -23.90
C ILE A 213 -10.89 -8.35 -24.49
N PRO A 214 -12.09 -8.29 -25.10
CA PRO A 214 -12.61 -7.02 -25.60
C PRO A 214 -12.69 -6.00 -24.46
N PRO A 215 -12.53 -4.75 -24.79
CA PRO A 215 -12.93 -4.17 -26.04
C PRO A 215 -11.78 -3.82 -26.95
N SER A 216 -11.97 -4.04 -28.22
CA SER A 216 -11.33 -3.20 -29.20
C SER A 216 -11.75 -1.75 -28.94
N CYS A 217 -10.82 -0.87 -28.60
CA CYS A 217 -11.06 0.57 -28.62
C CYS A 217 -11.48 1.04 -30.05
#